data_c06ae8e6c6d94a298ecf0659bbb0afb7
#
_entry.id   c06ae8e6c6d94a298ecf0659bbb0afb7
#
_cell.length_a   1.000
_cell.length_b   1.000
_cell.length_c   1.000
_cell.angle_alpha   90.00
_cell.angle_beta   90.00
_cell.angle_gamma   90.00
#
_symmetry.space_group_name_H-M   'P 1'
#
loop_
_entity.id
_entity.type
_entity.pdbx_description
1 polymer ?
#
loop_
_entity_poly.entity_id
_entity_poly.type
_entity_poly.pdbx_seq_one_letter_code
_entity_poly.pdbx_strand_id
1 'polypeptide(L)'
;MILGGGFAGLAAARALKGAPCRVTLVDRQNHHCFQPLLYQAATAALTANDVAWPIREILGRQANLDILMDEVQGLDPEARQVAHAPGLKPINDAIPIRSRLLRAFERAEASRDEAERAALTTFVVVGGGPTGVEMAGAISDLARGALSRDFRHVAPEKARVILAEAAPRILGGFPEPLGRYAARALERRGVEVRLDAAVKSVKAGEIQIGEDNLRVGAVVWAAGVRASPAADWL
;
A
#
# COMPACT_ATOMS: atom_id res chain seq x y z
N MET A 1 -27.83 -8.40 1.01
CA MET A 1 -26.46 -8.59 1.56
C MET A 1 -25.52 -7.65 0.84
N ILE A 2 -24.49 -7.12 1.53
CA ILE A 2 -23.42 -6.27 1.00
C ILE A 2 -22.11 -7.02 1.22
N LEU A 3 -21.33 -7.22 0.16
CA LEU A 3 -20.05 -7.91 0.22
C LEU A 3 -18.91 -6.89 0.16
N GLY A 4 -18.17 -6.78 1.26
CA GLY A 4 -17.07 -5.87 1.45
C GLY A 4 -17.42 -4.57 2.18
N GLY A 5 -16.65 -4.25 3.23
CA GLY A 5 -16.74 -3.02 4.04
C GLY A 5 -15.82 -1.89 3.53
N GLY A 6 -15.52 -1.87 2.24
CA GLY A 6 -14.81 -0.77 1.58
C GLY A 6 -15.70 0.47 1.41
N PHE A 7 -15.21 1.48 0.67
CA PHE A 7 -15.96 2.73 0.44
C PHE A 7 -17.36 2.50 -0.10
N ALA A 8 -17.50 1.66 -1.13
CA ALA A 8 -18.79 1.37 -1.75
C ALA A 8 -19.73 0.64 -0.79
N GLY A 9 -19.23 -0.37 -0.06
CA GLY A 9 -20.03 -1.13 0.89
C GLY A 9 -20.53 -0.29 2.06
N LEU A 10 -19.69 0.58 2.62
CA LEU A 10 -20.09 1.53 3.66
C LEU A 10 -21.13 2.52 3.15
N ALA A 11 -20.94 3.05 1.93
CA ALA A 11 -21.90 3.97 1.31
C ALA A 11 -23.26 3.28 1.07
N ALA A 12 -23.25 2.06 0.55
CA ALA A 12 -24.45 1.26 0.33
C ALA A 12 -25.19 0.95 1.64
N ALA A 13 -24.45 0.53 2.68
CA ALA A 13 -25.02 0.27 3.99
C ALA A 13 -25.69 1.53 4.58
N ARG A 14 -25.04 2.68 4.48
CA ARG A 14 -25.62 3.96 4.94
C ARG A 14 -26.85 4.37 4.16
N ALA A 15 -26.85 4.20 2.84
CA ALA A 15 -27.98 4.52 1.97
C ALA A 15 -29.22 3.67 2.30
N LEU A 16 -29.03 2.45 2.80
CA LEU A 16 -30.10 1.55 3.23
C LEU A 16 -30.54 1.75 4.69
N LYS A 17 -29.99 2.75 5.38
CA LYS A 17 -30.42 3.07 6.75
C LYS A 17 -31.92 3.43 6.77
N GLY A 18 -32.68 2.70 7.59
CA GLY A 18 -34.13 2.92 7.70
C GLY A 18 -34.96 2.31 6.57
N ALA A 19 -34.36 1.66 5.56
CA ALA A 19 -35.08 0.91 4.58
C ALA A 19 -35.84 -0.27 5.23
N PRO A 20 -37.02 -0.68 4.70
CA PRO A 20 -37.83 -1.78 5.25
C PRO A 20 -37.22 -3.14 4.87
N CYS A 21 -35.94 -3.31 5.08
CA CYS A 21 -35.22 -4.54 4.84
C CYS A 21 -34.11 -4.73 5.88
N ARG A 22 -33.76 -6.00 6.13
CA ARG A 22 -32.57 -6.35 6.90
C ARG A 22 -31.36 -6.33 6.00
N VAL A 23 -30.33 -5.62 6.39
CA VAL A 23 -29.06 -5.51 5.65
C VAL A 23 -28.01 -6.34 6.40
N THR A 24 -27.26 -7.16 5.66
CA THR A 24 -26.08 -7.86 6.22
C THR A 24 -24.87 -7.39 5.42
N LEU A 25 -23.88 -6.82 6.10
CA LEU A 25 -22.57 -6.49 5.54
C LEU A 25 -21.57 -7.55 5.96
N VAL A 26 -20.91 -8.17 4.99
CA VAL A 26 -19.88 -9.20 5.21
C VAL A 26 -18.54 -8.65 4.74
N ASP A 27 -17.53 -8.66 5.62
CA ASP A 27 -16.15 -8.34 5.27
C ASP A 27 -15.20 -9.27 6.02
N ARG A 28 -14.11 -9.64 5.35
CA ARG A 28 -13.04 -10.45 5.96
C ARG A 28 -12.27 -9.72 7.07
N GLN A 29 -12.46 -8.41 7.18
CA GLN A 29 -11.83 -7.55 8.17
C GLN A 29 -12.90 -6.87 9.03
N ASN A 30 -12.60 -6.63 10.30
CA ASN A 30 -13.50 -5.92 11.19
C ASN A 30 -13.42 -4.39 11.10
N HIS A 31 -12.61 -3.87 10.15
CA HIS A 31 -12.34 -2.44 10.03
C HIS A 31 -12.35 -2.03 8.55
N HIS A 32 -12.71 -0.78 8.35
CA HIS A 32 -12.55 -0.08 7.10
C HIS A 32 -11.15 0.54 7.04
N CYS A 33 -10.41 0.25 5.97
CA CYS A 33 -9.12 0.86 5.74
C CYS A 33 -9.27 2.05 4.78
N PHE A 34 -8.86 3.23 5.22
CA PHE A 34 -8.81 4.40 4.38
C PHE A 34 -7.56 4.35 3.48
N GLN A 35 -7.68 3.61 2.38
CA GLN A 35 -6.57 3.30 1.47
C GLN A 35 -5.74 4.51 1.00
N PRO A 36 -6.34 5.72 0.75
CA PRO A 36 -5.56 6.89 0.35
C PRO A 36 -4.47 7.32 1.33
N LEU A 37 -4.57 6.95 2.62
CA LEU A 37 -3.56 7.26 3.63
C LEU A 37 -2.68 6.06 4.01
N LEU A 38 -2.83 4.94 3.33
CA LEU A 38 -2.10 3.71 3.67
C LEU A 38 -0.58 3.86 3.53
N TYR A 39 -0.13 4.68 2.57
CA TYR A 39 1.29 4.97 2.40
C TYR A 39 1.89 5.71 3.62
N GLN A 40 1.12 6.57 4.29
CA GLN A 40 1.56 7.26 5.50
C GLN A 40 1.71 6.29 6.68
N ALA A 41 0.85 5.27 6.76
CA ALA A 41 1.02 4.19 7.73
C ALA A 41 2.26 3.32 7.42
N ALA A 42 2.53 3.07 6.14
CA ALA A 42 3.70 2.32 5.69
C ALA A 42 5.03 3.04 5.96
N THR A 43 5.02 4.37 6.00
CA THR A 43 6.20 5.21 6.27
C THR A 43 6.25 5.78 7.69
N ALA A 44 5.44 5.22 8.60
CA ALA A 44 5.38 5.61 10.02
C ALA A 44 4.91 7.07 10.30
N ALA A 45 4.41 7.78 9.29
CA ALA A 45 3.83 9.11 9.47
C ALA A 45 2.49 9.06 10.22
N LEU A 46 1.72 7.97 10.02
CA LEU A 46 0.49 7.67 10.76
C LEU A 46 0.57 6.29 11.41
N THR A 47 -0.25 6.07 12.43
CA THR A 47 -0.43 4.73 13.01
C THR A 47 -1.44 3.91 12.19
N ALA A 48 -1.44 2.59 12.33
CA ALA A 48 -2.43 1.74 11.69
C ALA A 48 -3.86 2.11 12.10
N ASN A 49 -4.06 2.55 13.35
CA ASN A 49 -5.36 2.94 13.89
C ASN A 49 -5.89 4.26 13.29
N ASP A 50 -4.99 5.13 12.80
CA ASP A 50 -5.40 6.39 12.16
C ASP A 50 -6.01 6.16 10.78
N VAL A 51 -5.71 5.02 10.16
CA VAL A 51 -6.17 4.68 8.79
C VAL A 51 -7.14 3.50 8.74
N ALA A 52 -7.34 2.81 9.86
CA ALA A 52 -8.19 1.61 9.96
C ALA A 52 -9.20 1.75 11.10
N TRP A 53 -10.47 1.98 10.76
CA TRP A 53 -11.53 2.20 11.74
C TRP A 53 -12.49 1.01 11.78
N PRO A 54 -12.90 0.55 12.97
CA PRO A 54 -13.85 -0.57 13.10
C PRO A 54 -15.16 -0.30 12.36
N ILE A 55 -15.57 -1.21 11.48
CA ILE A 55 -16.82 -1.07 10.71
C ILE A 55 -18.01 -0.94 11.64
N ARG A 56 -18.00 -1.66 12.78
CA ARG A 56 -19.05 -1.58 13.80
C ARG A 56 -19.14 -0.22 14.47
N GLU A 57 -18.04 0.49 14.60
CA GLU A 57 -18.03 1.85 15.14
C GLU A 57 -18.61 2.84 14.10
N ILE A 58 -18.25 2.68 12.84
CA ILE A 58 -18.74 3.53 11.74
C ILE A 58 -20.26 3.37 11.51
N LEU A 59 -20.78 2.15 11.62
CA LEU A 59 -22.16 1.77 11.25
C LEU A 59 -23.00 1.24 12.42
N GLY A 60 -22.44 1.07 13.61
CA GLY A 60 -23.05 0.32 14.71
C GLY A 60 -24.33 0.88 15.30
N ARG A 61 -24.73 2.09 14.91
CA ARG A 61 -26.01 2.71 15.32
C ARG A 61 -27.15 2.46 14.32
N GLN A 62 -26.93 1.65 13.28
CA GLN A 62 -27.94 1.34 12.27
C GLN A 62 -28.71 0.09 12.66
N ALA A 63 -30.00 0.25 13.03
CA ALA A 63 -30.82 -0.81 13.62
C ALA A 63 -31.14 -1.96 12.66
N ASN A 64 -31.17 -1.71 11.36
CA ASN A 64 -31.48 -2.73 10.35
C ASN A 64 -30.24 -3.37 9.72
N LEU A 65 -29.05 -3.24 10.37
CA LEU A 65 -27.77 -3.71 9.83
C LEU A 65 -27.12 -4.73 10.76
N ASP A 66 -26.79 -5.90 10.22
CA ASP A 66 -25.89 -6.88 10.82
C ASP A 66 -24.52 -6.81 10.12
N ILE A 67 -23.45 -6.91 10.89
CA ILE A 67 -22.07 -6.91 10.38
C ILE A 67 -21.44 -8.25 10.73
N LEU A 68 -21.04 -9.00 9.72
CA LEU A 68 -20.34 -10.28 9.85
C LEU A 68 -18.88 -10.12 9.43
N MET A 69 -17.98 -10.61 10.25
CA MET A 69 -16.57 -10.73 9.88
C MET A 69 -16.34 -12.13 9.31
N ASP A 70 -16.33 -12.23 7.98
CA ASP A 70 -16.22 -13.50 7.29
C ASP A 70 -15.64 -13.31 5.87
N GLU A 71 -15.03 -14.37 5.31
CA GLU A 71 -14.47 -14.35 3.96
C GLU A 71 -15.43 -15.00 2.96
N VAL A 72 -15.97 -14.22 2.04
CA VAL A 72 -16.81 -14.73 0.96
C VAL A 72 -15.94 -15.45 -0.05
N GLN A 73 -16.30 -16.68 -0.37
CA GLN A 73 -15.61 -17.58 -1.30
C GLN A 73 -16.35 -17.80 -2.60
N GLY A 74 -17.63 -17.52 -2.65
CA GLY A 74 -18.45 -17.67 -3.84
C GLY A 74 -19.87 -17.18 -3.66
N LEU A 75 -20.60 -17.08 -4.76
CA LEU A 75 -22.00 -16.74 -4.84
C LEU A 75 -22.74 -17.83 -5.62
N ASP A 76 -23.93 -18.17 -5.15
CA ASP A 76 -24.92 -18.90 -5.93
C ASP A 76 -26.14 -17.97 -6.14
N PRO A 77 -26.23 -17.31 -7.31
CA PRO A 77 -27.33 -16.38 -7.59
C PRO A 77 -28.69 -17.05 -7.69
N GLU A 78 -28.74 -18.34 -8.15
CA GLU A 78 -29.99 -19.09 -8.31
C GLU A 78 -30.53 -19.51 -6.94
N ALA A 79 -29.69 -20.07 -6.09
CA ALA A 79 -30.04 -20.40 -4.71
C ALA A 79 -30.11 -19.17 -3.78
N ARG A 80 -29.67 -17.99 -4.23
CA ARG A 80 -29.50 -16.77 -3.43
C ARG A 80 -28.66 -16.99 -2.18
N GLN A 81 -27.59 -17.76 -2.29
CA GLN A 81 -26.71 -18.13 -1.20
C GLN A 81 -25.31 -17.56 -1.42
N VAL A 82 -24.62 -17.30 -0.31
CA VAL A 82 -23.23 -16.87 -0.27
C VAL A 82 -22.45 -17.95 0.45
N ALA A 83 -21.48 -18.53 -0.22
CA ALA A 83 -20.52 -19.42 0.40
C ALA A 83 -19.47 -18.57 1.14
N HIS A 84 -19.26 -18.84 2.43
CA HIS A 84 -18.28 -18.16 3.25
C HIS A 84 -17.53 -19.14 4.13
N ALA A 85 -16.29 -18.80 4.52
CA ALA A 85 -15.52 -19.54 5.50
C ALA A 85 -14.99 -18.58 6.56
N PRO A 86 -15.01 -18.95 7.86
CA PRO A 86 -14.47 -18.14 8.93
C PRO A 86 -13.01 -17.79 8.62
N GLY A 87 -12.75 -16.53 8.31
CA GLY A 87 -11.43 -16.05 7.90
C GLY A 87 -10.87 -15.08 8.94
N LEU A 88 -9.83 -15.50 9.65
CA LEU A 88 -8.96 -14.62 10.41
C LEU A 88 -7.71 -14.38 9.56
N LYS A 89 -7.74 -13.35 8.69
CA LYS A 89 -6.51 -12.85 8.06
C LYS A 89 -6.23 -11.45 8.57
N PRO A 90 -5.06 -11.24 9.20
CA PRO A 90 -4.68 -9.94 9.74
C PRO A 90 -4.43 -8.93 8.63
N ILE A 91 -4.74 -7.72 8.95
CA ILE A 91 -4.45 -6.47 8.26
C ILE A 91 -2.99 -6.37 7.86
N ASN A 92 -2.78 -5.93 6.65
CA ASN A 92 -1.87 -4.86 6.27
C ASN A 92 -0.60 -5.23 5.55
N ASP A 93 -0.63 -4.96 4.27
CA ASP A 93 0.60 -4.79 3.48
C ASP A 93 1.44 -3.59 3.97
N ALA A 94 0.83 -2.57 4.62
CA ALA A 94 1.51 -1.39 5.14
C ALA A 94 2.44 -1.69 6.33
N ILE A 95 1.99 -2.50 7.30
CA ILE A 95 2.82 -2.85 8.47
C ILE A 95 4.08 -3.65 8.08
N PRO A 96 4.01 -4.68 7.22
CA PRO A 96 5.19 -5.33 6.69
C PRO A 96 6.14 -4.38 5.93
N ILE A 97 5.60 -3.46 5.12
CA ILE A 97 6.42 -2.47 4.41
C ILE A 97 7.16 -1.59 5.41
N ARG A 98 6.45 -1.00 6.37
CA ARG A 98 7.05 -0.22 7.46
C ARG A 98 8.16 -0.98 8.18
N SER A 99 7.85 -2.21 8.58
CA SER A 99 8.82 -3.06 9.30
C SER A 99 10.05 -3.37 8.45
N ARG A 100 9.91 -3.57 7.15
CA ARG A 100 11.02 -3.81 6.23
C ARG A 100 11.90 -2.57 6.07
N LEU A 101 11.30 -1.39 5.90
CA LEU A 101 12.03 -0.13 5.78
C LEU A 101 12.87 0.15 7.03
N LEU A 102 12.26 0.11 8.22
CA LEU A 102 12.94 0.37 9.48
C LEU A 102 14.02 -0.68 9.76
N ARG A 103 13.74 -1.97 9.57
CA ARG A 103 14.75 -3.03 9.74
C ARG A 103 15.92 -2.90 8.77
N ALA A 104 15.70 -2.38 7.57
CA ALA A 104 16.79 -2.16 6.62
C ALA A 104 17.78 -1.11 7.14
N PHE A 105 17.29 -0.01 7.73
CA PHE A 105 18.14 0.99 8.40
C PHE A 105 18.85 0.41 9.63
N GLU A 106 18.15 -0.33 10.50
CA GLU A 106 18.76 -0.97 11.67
C GLU A 106 19.87 -1.96 11.28
N ARG A 107 19.64 -2.75 10.24
CA ARG A 107 20.67 -3.67 9.73
C ARG A 107 21.85 -2.92 9.11
N ALA A 108 21.58 -1.82 8.41
CA ALA A 108 22.63 -0.98 7.85
C ALA A 108 23.48 -0.35 8.96
N GLU A 109 22.87 0.10 10.05
CA GLU A 109 23.56 0.64 11.23
C GLU A 109 24.50 -0.39 11.87
N ALA A 110 24.05 -1.66 11.97
CA ALA A 110 24.83 -2.75 12.54
C ALA A 110 25.93 -3.29 11.61
N SER A 111 25.82 -3.08 10.30
CA SER A 111 26.81 -3.58 9.33
C SER A 111 28.10 -2.77 9.38
N ARG A 112 29.25 -3.45 9.17
CA ARG A 112 30.57 -2.83 9.00
C ARG A 112 30.98 -2.76 7.52
N ASP A 113 30.24 -3.41 6.64
CA ASP A 113 30.48 -3.44 5.20
C ASP A 113 29.76 -2.28 4.53
N GLU A 114 30.50 -1.38 3.90
CA GLU A 114 29.96 -0.20 3.22
C GLU A 114 29.08 -0.58 2.02
N ALA A 115 29.42 -1.63 1.27
CA ALA A 115 28.64 -2.12 0.16
C ALA A 115 27.29 -2.72 0.65
N GLU A 116 27.31 -3.40 1.81
CA GLU A 116 26.09 -3.90 2.44
C GLU A 116 25.22 -2.73 2.95
N ARG A 117 25.81 -1.72 3.59
CA ARG A 117 25.10 -0.51 4.03
C ARG A 117 24.41 0.18 2.86
N ALA A 118 25.14 0.39 1.75
CA ALA A 118 24.59 1.00 0.54
C ALA A 118 23.42 0.19 -0.04
N ALA A 119 23.53 -1.14 -0.05
CA ALA A 119 22.46 -2.02 -0.48
C ALA A 119 21.24 -1.91 0.43
N LEU A 120 21.43 -1.99 1.76
CA LEU A 120 20.35 -1.93 2.74
C LEU A 120 19.64 -0.58 2.77
N THR A 121 20.30 0.53 2.42
CA THR A 121 19.72 1.87 2.33
C THR A 121 19.26 2.24 0.91
N THR A 122 19.18 1.27 0.01
CA THR A 122 18.58 1.42 -1.32
C THR A 122 17.15 0.85 -1.31
N PHE A 123 16.17 1.67 -1.65
CA PHE A 123 14.75 1.33 -1.69
C PHE A 123 14.20 1.51 -3.09
N VAL A 124 13.43 0.55 -3.57
CA VAL A 124 12.80 0.63 -4.89
C VAL A 124 11.28 0.57 -4.76
N VAL A 125 10.62 1.53 -5.35
CA VAL A 125 9.17 1.54 -5.55
C VAL A 125 8.88 1.24 -7.01
N VAL A 126 8.08 0.22 -7.28
CA VAL A 126 7.74 -0.22 -8.62
C VAL A 126 6.35 0.28 -8.98
N GLY A 127 6.25 1.06 -10.05
CA GLY A 127 5.00 1.64 -10.56
C GLY A 127 4.86 3.14 -10.28
N GLY A 128 4.78 3.94 -11.34
CA GLY A 128 4.67 5.41 -11.33
C GLY A 128 3.22 5.92 -11.27
N GLY A 129 2.26 5.11 -10.83
CA GLY A 129 0.91 5.56 -10.50
C GLY A 129 0.84 6.40 -9.22
N PRO A 130 -0.34 6.92 -8.82
CA PRO A 130 -0.50 7.76 -7.63
C PRO A 130 0.12 7.14 -6.37
N THR A 131 -0.19 5.87 -6.09
CA THR A 131 0.34 5.15 -4.91
C THR A 131 1.86 5.08 -4.90
N GLY A 132 2.49 4.79 -6.05
CA GLY A 132 3.94 4.70 -6.14
C GLY A 132 4.62 6.06 -5.98
N VAL A 133 4.06 7.10 -6.56
CA VAL A 133 4.53 8.49 -6.41
C VAL A 133 4.48 8.93 -4.95
N GLU A 134 3.36 8.69 -4.27
CA GLU A 134 3.18 9.00 -2.85
C GLU A 134 4.13 8.20 -1.97
N MET A 135 4.26 6.90 -2.23
CA MET A 135 5.15 6.00 -1.47
C MET A 135 6.62 6.41 -1.62
N ALA A 136 7.09 6.70 -2.84
CA ALA A 136 8.46 7.11 -3.08
C ALA A 136 8.80 8.44 -2.37
N GLY A 137 7.87 9.40 -2.44
CA GLY A 137 8.00 10.66 -1.70
C GLY A 137 8.07 10.45 -0.19
N ALA A 138 7.16 9.65 0.34
CA ALA A 138 7.07 9.38 1.78
C ALA A 138 8.28 8.60 2.32
N ILE A 139 8.85 7.64 1.57
CA ILE A 139 10.09 6.96 1.97
C ILE A 139 11.25 7.96 2.00
N SER A 140 11.34 8.87 1.03
CA SER A 140 12.36 9.89 1.01
C SER A 140 12.23 10.88 2.18
N ASP A 141 11.01 11.32 2.48
CA ASP A 141 10.72 12.21 3.60
C ASP A 141 11.02 11.53 4.95
N LEU A 142 10.71 10.23 5.10
CA LEU A 142 11.07 9.44 6.27
C LEU A 142 12.60 9.41 6.48
N ALA A 143 13.35 9.07 5.43
CA ALA A 143 14.80 8.95 5.49
C ALA A 143 15.49 10.29 5.77
N ARG A 144 15.09 11.36 5.08
CA ARG A 144 15.70 12.69 5.18
C ARG A 144 15.20 13.52 6.35
N GLY A 145 14.02 13.22 6.86
CA GLY A 145 13.38 13.92 7.97
C GLY A 145 13.47 13.14 9.28
N ALA A 146 12.53 12.21 9.48
CA ALA A 146 12.32 11.57 10.78
C ALA A 146 13.55 10.75 11.25
N LEU A 147 14.20 10.00 10.35
CA LEU A 147 15.30 9.12 10.70
C LEU A 147 16.69 9.79 10.66
N SER A 148 16.80 11.00 10.15
CA SER A 148 18.11 11.65 9.89
C SER A 148 18.99 11.82 11.12
N ARG A 149 18.44 11.74 12.33
CA ARG A 149 19.15 11.94 13.61
C ARG A 149 19.21 10.69 14.49
N ASP A 150 18.61 9.57 14.05
CA ASP A 150 18.43 8.38 14.89
C ASP A 150 19.63 7.42 14.80
N PHE A 151 20.45 7.53 13.76
CA PHE A 151 21.55 6.61 13.46
C PHE A 151 22.91 7.32 13.59
N ARG A 152 23.95 6.53 13.93
CA ARG A 152 25.32 7.05 14.14
C ARG A 152 26.27 6.70 13.01
N HIS A 153 26.09 5.52 12.42
CA HIS A 153 26.99 4.97 11.40
C HIS A 153 26.37 5.03 10.00
N VAL A 154 25.05 5.17 9.92
CA VAL A 154 24.32 5.36 8.68
C VAL A 154 23.84 6.80 8.59
N ALA A 155 23.90 7.38 7.39
CA ALA A 155 23.32 8.67 7.06
C ALA A 155 22.01 8.44 6.29
N PRO A 156 20.83 8.35 6.97
CA PRO A 156 19.57 8.04 6.32
C PRO A 156 19.21 9.02 5.22
N GLU A 157 19.63 10.29 5.34
CA GLU A 157 19.41 11.33 4.33
C GLU A 157 20.11 11.03 2.99
N LYS A 158 21.12 10.14 3.00
CA LYS A 158 21.79 9.63 1.78
C LYS A 158 21.17 8.37 1.24
N ALA A 159 20.09 7.86 1.85
CA ALA A 159 19.39 6.69 1.35
C ALA A 159 18.92 6.93 -0.10
N ARG A 160 19.10 5.90 -0.93
CA ARG A 160 18.73 5.92 -2.33
C ARG A 160 17.30 5.44 -2.48
N VAL A 161 16.42 6.29 -2.96
CA VAL A 161 15.03 5.94 -3.26
C VAL A 161 14.82 6.01 -4.75
N ILE A 162 14.43 4.89 -5.36
CA ILE A 162 14.22 4.74 -6.80
C ILE A 162 12.73 4.50 -7.04
N LEU A 163 12.10 5.30 -7.91
CA LEU A 163 10.79 5.02 -8.48
C LEU A 163 10.98 4.49 -9.90
N ALA A 164 10.69 3.21 -10.12
CA ALA A 164 10.79 2.56 -11.41
C ALA A 164 9.41 2.46 -12.08
N GLU A 165 9.28 3.04 -13.28
CA GLU A 165 8.08 3.00 -14.10
C GLU A 165 8.40 2.45 -15.49
N ALA A 166 7.64 1.47 -15.95
CA ALA A 166 7.82 0.84 -17.26
C ALA A 166 7.39 1.75 -18.42
N ALA A 167 6.50 2.71 -18.15
CA ALA A 167 6.04 3.69 -19.14
C ALA A 167 7.00 4.90 -19.25
N PRO A 168 6.90 5.68 -20.34
CA PRO A 168 7.74 6.86 -20.56
C PRO A 168 7.39 8.05 -19.66
N ARG A 169 6.40 7.89 -18.75
CA ARG A 169 6.04 8.93 -17.79
C ARG A 169 5.33 8.35 -16.56
N ILE A 170 5.49 8.99 -15.41
CA ILE A 170 4.68 8.72 -14.23
C ILE A 170 3.28 9.36 -14.37
N LEU A 171 2.32 8.89 -13.56
CA LEU A 171 0.93 9.38 -13.54
C LEU A 171 0.29 9.34 -14.92
N GLY A 172 0.47 8.23 -15.67
CA GLY A 172 0.01 8.08 -17.05
C GLY A 172 -1.47 8.37 -17.28
N GLY A 173 -2.33 8.16 -16.28
CA GLY A 173 -3.76 8.48 -16.31
C GLY A 173 -4.12 9.96 -16.08
N PHE A 174 -3.12 10.82 -15.83
CA PHE A 174 -3.31 12.25 -15.58
C PHE A 174 -2.77 13.09 -16.75
N PRO A 175 -3.20 14.38 -16.87
CA PRO A 175 -2.61 15.30 -17.84
C PRO A 175 -1.08 15.36 -17.71
N GLU A 176 -0.39 15.38 -18.85
CA GLU A 176 1.08 15.30 -18.90
C GLU A 176 1.81 16.37 -18.04
N PRO A 177 1.36 17.63 -17.97
CA PRO A 177 2.02 18.62 -17.11
C PRO A 177 2.06 18.23 -15.63
N LEU A 178 1.05 17.50 -15.14
CA LEU A 178 1.02 17.02 -13.76
C LEU A 178 2.03 15.91 -13.52
N GLY A 179 2.20 14.99 -14.46
CA GLY A 179 3.25 13.96 -14.40
C GLY A 179 4.65 14.57 -14.35
N ARG A 180 4.93 15.55 -15.23
CA ARG A 180 6.20 16.30 -15.20
C ARG A 180 6.41 17.07 -13.91
N TYR A 181 5.38 17.71 -13.37
CA TYR A 181 5.46 18.38 -12.09
C TYR A 181 5.79 17.41 -10.95
N ALA A 182 5.10 16.27 -10.90
CA ALA A 182 5.30 15.24 -9.89
C ALA A 182 6.73 14.66 -9.96
N ALA A 183 7.24 14.36 -11.16
CA ALA A 183 8.61 13.87 -11.35
C ALA A 183 9.63 14.85 -10.77
N ARG A 184 9.55 16.13 -11.15
CA ARG A 184 10.43 17.18 -10.62
C ARG A 184 10.29 17.37 -9.09
N ALA A 185 9.09 17.19 -8.55
CA ALA A 185 8.85 17.27 -7.12
C ALA A 185 9.52 16.11 -6.36
N LEU A 186 9.49 14.90 -6.92
CA LEU A 186 10.18 13.73 -6.39
C LEU A 186 11.72 13.88 -6.49
N GLU A 187 12.23 14.33 -7.64
CA GLU A 187 13.65 14.58 -7.84
C GLU A 187 14.21 15.61 -6.84
N ARG A 188 13.48 16.71 -6.57
CA ARG A 188 13.85 17.67 -5.53
C ARG A 188 13.90 17.06 -4.13
N ARG A 189 13.14 16.02 -3.88
CA ARG A 189 13.19 15.22 -2.64
C ARG A 189 14.30 14.16 -2.67
N GLY A 190 15.08 14.08 -3.76
CA GLY A 190 16.15 13.11 -3.94
C GLY A 190 15.67 11.71 -4.28
N VAL A 191 14.48 11.58 -4.83
CA VAL A 191 14.01 10.34 -5.46
C VAL A 191 14.54 10.26 -6.88
N GLU A 192 15.15 9.13 -7.22
CA GLU A 192 15.58 8.80 -8.59
C GLU A 192 14.38 8.27 -9.36
N VAL A 193 13.85 9.05 -10.31
CA VAL A 193 12.75 8.61 -11.16
C VAL A 193 13.32 7.96 -12.42
N ARG A 194 13.04 6.66 -12.62
CA ARG A 194 13.41 5.88 -13.79
C ARG A 194 12.20 5.59 -14.63
N LEU A 195 12.15 6.15 -15.82
CA LEU A 195 11.13 5.91 -16.84
C LEU A 195 11.64 4.89 -17.87
N ASP A 196 10.72 4.28 -18.61
CA ASP A 196 11.03 3.18 -19.55
C ASP A 196 11.83 2.05 -18.87
N ALA A 197 11.61 1.87 -17.56
CA ALA A 197 12.41 1.07 -16.66
C ALA A 197 11.60 -0.12 -16.10
N ALA A 198 11.30 -1.08 -16.97
CA ALA A 198 10.56 -2.27 -16.59
C ALA A 198 11.35 -3.15 -15.62
N VAL A 199 10.71 -3.59 -14.54
CA VAL A 199 11.26 -4.58 -13.61
C VAL A 199 11.15 -5.96 -14.23
N LYS A 200 12.29 -6.65 -14.39
CA LYS A 200 12.38 -7.99 -14.97
C LYS A 200 12.32 -9.09 -13.93
N SER A 201 12.91 -8.87 -12.76
CA SER A 201 12.88 -9.85 -11.68
C SER A 201 13.06 -9.18 -10.31
N VAL A 202 12.49 -9.81 -9.27
CA VAL A 202 12.68 -9.45 -7.87
C VAL A 202 13.05 -10.71 -7.10
N LYS A 203 14.17 -10.67 -6.37
CA LYS A 203 14.65 -11.72 -5.49
C LYS A 203 14.89 -11.14 -4.09
N ALA A 204 15.18 -11.99 -3.11
CA ALA A 204 15.51 -11.53 -1.77
C ALA A 204 16.76 -10.63 -1.79
N GLY A 205 16.60 -9.34 -1.51
CA GLY A 205 17.68 -8.35 -1.48
C GLY A 205 18.19 -7.88 -2.85
N GLU A 206 17.54 -8.27 -3.95
CA GLU A 206 17.97 -7.90 -5.31
C GLU A 206 16.76 -7.60 -6.22
N ILE A 207 16.94 -6.67 -7.13
CA ILE A 207 15.97 -6.34 -8.18
C ILE A 207 16.70 -6.08 -9.50
N GLN A 208 16.10 -6.55 -10.59
CA GLN A 208 16.55 -6.24 -11.94
C GLN A 208 15.61 -5.24 -12.59
N ILE A 209 16.13 -4.08 -12.96
CA ILE A 209 15.41 -3.00 -13.64
C ILE A 209 16.08 -2.77 -15.00
N GLY A 210 15.39 -3.09 -16.09
CA GLY A 210 16.03 -3.10 -17.40
C GLY A 210 17.22 -4.08 -17.43
N GLU A 211 18.42 -3.56 -17.67
CA GLU A 211 19.67 -4.34 -17.64
C GLU A 211 20.42 -4.22 -16.31
N ASP A 212 19.98 -3.33 -15.41
CA ASP A 212 20.65 -3.09 -14.13
C ASP A 212 20.20 -4.10 -13.07
N ASN A 213 21.19 -4.74 -12.42
CA ASN A 213 20.97 -5.54 -11.22
C ASN A 213 21.37 -4.72 -9.99
N LEU A 214 20.42 -4.48 -9.09
CA LEU A 214 20.61 -3.68 -7.90
C LEU A 214 20.40 -4.54 -6.64
N ARG A 215 21.31 -4.41 -5.67
CA ARG A 215 21.10 -4.90 -4.32
C ARG A 215 20.27 -3.86 -3.56
N VAL A 216 19.24 -4.30 -2.84
CA VAL A 216 18.24 -3.40 -2.23
C VAL A 216 17.82 -3.85 -0.83
N GLY A 217 17.55 -2.89 0.06
CA GLY A 217 17.01 -3.15 1.38
C GLY A 217 15.53 -3.51 1.37
N ALA A 218 14.75 -2.86 0.49
CA ALA A 218 13.35 -3.20 0.29
C ALA A 218 12.86 -2.84 -1.11
N VAL A 219 11.88 -3.63 -1.58
CA VAL A 219 11.10 -3.35 -2.78
C VAL A 219 9.64 -3.20 -2.36
N VAL A 220 9.00 -2.12 -2.81
CA VAL A 220 7.57 -1.86 -2.64
C VAL A 220 6.90 -1.96 -4.00
N TRP A 221 6.01 -2.93 -4.17
CA TRP A 221 5.28 -3.11 -5.41
C TRP A 221 3.99 -2.29 -5.38
N ALA A 222 3.93 -1.22 -6.16
CA ALA A 222 2.79 -0.31 -6.29
C ALA A 222 2.20 -0.33 -7.71
N ALA A 223 2.66 -1.26 -8.57
CA ALA A 223 2.20 -1.40 -9.94
C ALA A 223 1.02 -2.38 -10.03
N GLY A 224 0.00 -1.96 -10.74
CA GLY A 224 -1.18 -2.77 -11.03
C GLY A 224 -2.19 -2.87 -9.88
N VAL A 225 -3.45 -2.84 -10.26
CA VAL A 225 -4.59 -3.13 -9.38
C VAL A 225 -5.28 -4.37 -9.93
N ARG A 226 -5.43 -5.40 -9.11
CA ARG A 226 -6.22 -6.57 -9.47
C ARG A 226 -7.65 -6.38 -8.99
N ALA A 227 -8.61 -6.57 -9.88
CA ALA A 227 -10.02 -6.57 -9.53
C ALA A 227 -10.31 -7.67 -8.48
N SER A 228 -11.34 -7.46 -7.69
CA SER A 228 -11.86 -8.52 -6.80
C SER A 228 -12.33 -9.71 -7.63
N PRO A 229 -12.10 -10.96 -7.19
CA PRO A 229 -12.64 -12.15 -7.86
C PRO A 229 -14.18 -12.22 -7.83
N ALA A 230 -14.84 -11.29 -7.15
CA ALA A 230 -16.30 -11.25 -7.09
C ALA A 230 -16.99 -11.14 -8.46
N ALA A 231 -16.31 -10.56 -9.46
CA ALA A 231 -16.81 -10.52 -10.83
C ALA A 231 -16.85 -11.91 -11.52
N ASP A 232 -16.00 -12.84 -11.05
CA ASP A 232 -15.93 -14.21 -11.59
C ASP A 232 -17.03 -15.11 -10.99
N TRP A 233 -17.78 -14.62 -9.98
CA TRP A 233 -18.84 -15.36 -9.29
C TRP A 233 -20.25 -15.12 -9.87
N LEU A 234 -20.39 -14.17 -10.81
CA LEU A 234 -21.62 -13.81 -11.49
C LEU A 234 -21.66 -14.40 -12.91
#